data_af3ffb609194d9b27d25cc6a715c2cbf
#
_entry.id   af3ffb609194d9b27d25cc6a715c2cbf
#
_cell.length_a   1.000
_cell.length_b   1.000
_cell.length_c   1.000
_cell.angle_alpha   90.00
_cell.angle_beta   90.00
_cell.angle_gamma   90.00
#
_symmetry.space_group_name_H-M   'P 1'
#
loop_
_entity.id
_entity.type
_entity.pdbx_description
1 polymer ?
#
loop_
_entity_poly.entity_id
_entity_poly.type
_entity_poly.pdbx_seq_one_letter_code
_entity_poly.pdbx_strand_id
1 'polypeptide(L)'
;MADRAWRRLIRRAETVAARAAQAAGGDGATVVLASDAVVKRLNARHRGRNKPTNVLTFDPAAAGLRGEIVLALGTVRREAAAASRRPAHHLAHLVVHGALHLQGHDHHHPGDARRMELAETRILRGLGLPNPWRRA
;
A
#
# COMPACT_ATOMS: atom_id res chain seq x y z
N MET A 1 -13.11 -2.33 -4.40
CA MET A 1 -14.03 -1.19 -4.52
C MET A 1 -13.70 -0.13 -3.47
N ALA A 2 -13.78 1.12 -3.84
CA ALA A 2 -13.41 2.22 -2.94
C ALA A 2 -14.63 2.97 -2.43
N ASP A 3 -14.58 3.39 -1.16
CA ASP A 3 -15.49 4.36 -0.60
C ASP A 3 -15.37 5.68 -1.40
N ARG A 4 -16.47 6.43 -1.50
CA ARG A 4 -16.49 7.73 -2.19
C ARG A 4 -15.44 8.71 -1.67
N ALA A 5 -15.12 8.65 -0.39
CA ALA A 5 -14.11 9.51 0.21
C ALA A 5 -12.75 9.33 -0.42
N TRP A 6 -12.40 8.14 -0.86
CA TRP A 6 -11.16 7.88 -1.58
C TRP A 6 -11.12 8.63 -2.90
N ARG A 7 -12.24 8.67 -3.62
CA ARG A 7 -12.31 9.36 -4.91
C ARG A 7 -12.26 10.88 -4.76
N ARG A 8 -12.66 11.40 -3.60
CA ARG A 8 -12.51 12.83 -3.29
C ARG A 8 -11.05 13.18 -3.04
N LEU A 9 -10.30 12.29 -2.39
CA LEU A 9 -8.89 12.53 -2.12
C LEU A 9 -8.05 12.31 -3.38
N ILE A 10 -8.33 11.22 -4.10
CA ILE A 10 -7.60 10.82 -5.30
C ILE A 10 -8.63 10.46 -6.37
N ARG A 11 -8.74 11.29 -7.38
CA ARG A 11 -9.79 11.18 -8.41
C ARG A 11 -9.91 9.78 -9.01
N ARG A 12 -8.76 9.13 -9.29
CA ARG A 12 -8.73 7.79 -9.86
C ARG A 12 -8.02 6.82 -8.93
N ALA A 13 -8.44 6.82 -7.67
CA ALA A 13 -7.78 6.01 -6.64
C ALA A 13 -7.68 4.54 -7.04
N GLU A 14 -8.77 3.97 -7.54
CA GLU A 14 -8.80 2.56 -7.93
C GLU A 14 -7.85 2.25 -9.07
N THR A 15 -7.75 3.15 -10.05
CA THR A 15 -6.82 3.01 -11.18
C THR A 15 -5.37 3.11 -10.71
N VAL A 16 -5.08 4.06 -9.84
CA VAL A 16 -3.74 4.22 -9.27
C VAL A 16 -3.33 2.96 -8.52
N ALA A 17 -4.23 2.45 -7.67
CA ALA A 17 -3.97 1.25 -6.89
C ALA A 17 -3.75 0.02 -7.79
N ALA A 18 -4.60 -0.14 -8.80
CA ALA A 18 -4.50 -1.28 -9.73
C ALA A 18 -3.18 -1.26 -10.51
N ARG A 19 -2.79 -0.10 -11.01
CA ARG A 19 -1.53 0.05 -11.75
C ARG A 19 -0.33 -0.22 -10.88
N ALA A 20 -0.35 0.27 -9.65
CA ALA A 20 0.75 0.05 -8.70
C ALA A 20 0.89 -1.43 -8.37
N ALA A 21 -0.22 -2.11 -8.09
CA ALA A 21 -0.19 -3.53 -7.78
C ALA A 21 0.33 -4.35 -8.96
N GLN A 22 -0.14 -4.05 -10.16
CA GLN A 22 0.29 -4.73 -11.37
C GLN A 22 1.78 -4.53 -11.63
N ALA A 23 2.27 -3.30 -11.49
CA ALA A 23 3.68 -2.98 -11.72
C ALA A 23 4.59 -3.70 -10.73
N ALA A 24 4.11 -3.97 -9.52
CA ALA A 24 4.86 -4.68 -8.49
C ALA A 24 4.73 -6.20 -8.60
N GLY A 25 4.06 -6.70 -9.64
CA GLY A 25 3.85 -8.13 -9.80
C GLY A 25 2.74 -8.69 -8.92
N GLY A 26 1.91 -7.82 -8.36
CA GLY A 26 0.81 -8.22 -7.47
C GLY A 26 -0.48 -8.56 -8.19
N ASP A 27 -0.39 -9.08 -9.42
CA ASP A 27 -1.54 -9.50 -10.20
C ASP A 27 -2.35 -10.53 -9.42
N GLY A 28 -3.65 -10.28 -9.29
CA GLY A 28 -4.54 -11.16 -8.56
C GLY A 28 -4.64 -10.86 -7.08
N ALA A 29 -3.78 -10.02 -6.51
CA ALA A 29 -3.96 -9.54 -5.15
C ALA A 29 -5.13 -8.54 -5.14
N THR A 30 -5.95 -8.61 -4.10
CA THR A 30 -7.08 -7.69 -3.94
C THR A 30 -6.60 -6.45 -3.19
N VAL A 31 -6.84 -5.27 -3.76
CA VAL A 31 -6.54 -4.00 -3.08
C VAL A 31 -7.86 -3.44 -2.56
N VAL A 32 -7.93 -3.23 -1.26
CA VAL A 32 -9.11 -2.69 -0.59
C VAL A 32 -8.82 -1.29 -0.08
N LEU A 33 -9.54 -0.31 -0.61
CA LEU A 33 -9.42 1.08 -0.18
C LEU A 33 -10.52 1.34 0.86
N ALA A 34 -10.13 1.32 2.12
CA ALA A 34 -11.05 1.32 3.25
C ALA A 34 -10.97 2.60 4.09
N SER A 35 -11.87 2.72 5.06
CA SER A 35 -11.80 3.80 6.05
C SER A 35 -10.88 3.40 7.19
N ASP A 36 -10.42 4.38 7.97
CA ASP A 36 -9.61 4.13 9.15
C ASP A 36 -10.33 3.22 10.14
N ALA A 37 -11.63 3.39 10.29
CA ALA A 37 -12.44 2.58 11.20
C ALA A 37 -12.43 1.11 10.80
N VAL A 38 -12.59 0.84 9.51
CA VAL A 38 -12.56 -0.54 8.99
C VAL A 38 -11.18 -1.16 9.19
N VAL A 39 -10.12 -0.41 8.87
CA VAL A 39 -8.76 -0.92 9.02
C VAL A 39 -8.45 -1.18 10.50
N LYS A 40 -8.89 -0.30 11.39
CA LYS A 40 -8.69 -0.48 12.82
C LYS A 40 -9.34 -1.78 13.30
N ARG A 41 -10.57 -2.06 12.86
CA ARG A 41 -11.27 -3.30 13.22
C ARG A 41 -10.55 -4.54 12.68
N LEU A 42 -10.12 -4.48 11.42
CA LEU A 42 -9.39 -5.58 10.82
C LEU A 42 -8.06 -5.84 11.52
N ASN A 43 -7.35 -4.76 11.86
CA ASN A 43 -6.07 -4.86 12.53
C ASN A 43 -6.23 -5.45 13.94
N ALA A 44 -7.25 -5.04 14.67
CA ALA A 44 -7.54 -5.57 16.00
C ALA A 44 -7.89 -7.06 15.94
N ARG A 45 -8.70 -7.45 14.95
CA ARG A 45 -9.15 -8.85 14.78
C ARG A 45 -8.00 -9.77 14.40
N HIS A 46 -7.12 -9.34 13.49
CA HIS A 46 -6.11 -10.22 12.92
C HIS A 46 -4.72 -10.09 13.55
N ARG A 47 -4.44 -8.96 14.19
CA ARG A 47 -3.11 -8.70 14.77
C ARG A 47 -3.14 -8.34 16.25
N GLY A 48 -4.31 -8.31 16.88
CA GLY A 48 -4.44 -7.94 18.27
C GLY A 48 -4.15 -6.46 18.57
N ARG A 49 -4.06 -5.62 17.57
CA ARG A 49 -3.83 -4.18 17.71
C ARG A 49 -5.13 -3.42 17.51
N ASN A 50 -5.27 -2.30 18.21
CA ASN A 50 -6.50 -1.53 18.16
C ASN A 50 -6.27 -0.11 17.64
N LYS A 51 -5.53 0.04 16.56
CA LYS A 51 -5.32 1.33 15.91
C LYS A 51 -5.07 1.13 14.41
N PRO A 52 -5.41 2.13 13.57
CA PRO A 52 -5.19 2.01 12.14
C PRO A 52 -3.70 1.95 11.82
N THR A 53 -3.38 1.27 10.74
CA THR A 53 -2.05 1.30 10.16
C THR A 53 -2.19 1.75 8.70
N ASN A 54 -1.08 2.15 8.06
CA ASN A 54 -1.15 2.69 6.70
C ASN A 54 -1.50 1.63 5.66
N VAL A 55 -1.02 0.42 5.84
CA VAL A 55 -1.30 -0.68 4.95
C VAL A 55 -1.29 -2.00 5.72
N LEU A 56 -2.29 -2.84 5.48
CA LEU A 56 -2.34 -4.19 5.99
C LEU A 56 -2.22 -5.16 4.82
N THR A 57 -1.43 -6.20 4.99
CA THR A 57 -1.36 -7.28 4.01
C THR A 57 -1.79 -8.57 4.67
N PHE A 58 -2.61 -9.35 3.96
CA PHE A 58 -3.07 -10.64 4.43
C PHE A 58 -2.64 -11.69 3.43
N ASP A 59 -1.81 -12.63 3.88
CA ASP A 59 -1.39 -13.75 3.05
C ASP A 59 -2.57 -14.66 2.77
N PRO A 60 -2.59 -15.29 1.58
CA PRO A 60 -3.69 -16.20 1.26
C PRO A 60 -3.69 -17.41 2.18
N ALA A 61 -4.88 -17.75 2.68
CA ALA A 61 -5.05 -18.90 3.57
C ALA A 61 -5.10 -20.21 2.81
N ALA A 62 -5.30 -20.18 1.50
CA ALA A 62 -5.43 -21.38 0.68
C ALA A 62 -4.67 -21.22 -0.63
N ALA A 63 -4.30 -22.35 -1.21
CA ALA A 63 -3.61 -22.38 -2.50
C ALA A 63 -4.45 -21.70 -3.57
N GLY A 64 -3.82 -20.91 -4.41
CA GLY A 64 -4.48 -20.18 -5.50
C GLY A 64 -4.96 -18.78 -5.15
N LEU A 65 -5.01 -18.44 -3.87
CA LEU A 65 -5.34 -17.08 -3.45
C LEU A 65 -4.09 -16.20 -3.49
N ARG A 66 -4.28 -14.94 -3.84
CA ARG A 66 -3.15 -14.00 -4.06
C ARG A 66 -2.92 -13.02 -2.91
N GLY A 67 -3.78 -13.05 -1.90
CA GLY A 67 -3.65 -12.16 -0.77
C GLY A 67 -4.39 -10.83 -0.94
N GLU A 68 -4.37 -10.02 0.09
CA GLU A 68 -5.07 -8.74 0.13
C GLU A 68 -4.18 -7.63 0.64
N ILE A 69 -4.36 -6.44 0.08
CA ILE A 69 -3.67 -5.22 0.51
C ILE A 69 -4.76 -4.23 0.90
N VAL A 70 -4.83 -3.86 2.17
CA VAL A 70 -5.88 -2.98 2.71
C VAL A 70 -5.26 -1.67 3.16
N LEU A 71 -5.80 -0.55 2.68
CA LEU A 71 -5.29 0.78 2.97
C LEU A 71 -6.35 1.64 3.66
N ALA A 72 -5.90 2.44 4.63
CA ALA A 72 -6.76 3.31 5.43
C ALA A 72 -6.70 4.75 4.89
N LEU A 73 -7.84 5.28 4.49
CA LEU A 73 -7.95 6.60 3.85
C LEU A 73 -7.33 7.73 4.68
N GLY A 74 -7.75 7.85 5.94
CA GLY A 74 -7.29 8.95 6.79
C GLY A 74 -5.82 8.88 7.08
N THR A 75 -5.29 7.67 7.27
CA THR A 75 -3.87 7.46 7.52
C THR A 75 -3.06 7.85 6.29
N VAL A 76 -3.48 7.40 5.10
CA VAL A 76 -2.80 7.74 3.83
C VAL A 76 -2.80 9.26 3.63
N ARG A 77 -3.95 9.92 3.86
CA ARG A 77 -4.06 11.36 3.71
C ARG A 77 -3.13 12.11 4.66
N ARG A 78 -3.08 11.72 5.92
CA ARG A 78 -2.23 12.37 6.92
C ARG A 78 -0.75 12.18 6.62
N GLU A 79 -0.38 10.97 6.22
CA GLU A 79 1.02 10.65 5.90
C GLU A 79 1.49 11.39 4.66
N ALA A 80 0.65 11.47 3.64
CA ALA A 80 0.98 12.20 2.42
C ALA A 80 1.20 13.68 2.73
N ALA A 81 0.32 14.28 3.54
CA ALA A 81 0.46 15.67 3.94
C ALA A 81 1.74 15.89 4.76
N ALA A 82 2.01 15.02 5.73
CA ALA A 82 3.18 15.13 6.58
C ALA A 82 4.49 15.01 5.79
N ALA A 83 4.50 14.20 4.74
CA ALA A 83 5.68 13.99 3.90
C ALA A 83 5.74 14.94 2.69
N SER A 84 4.78 15.85 2.58
CA SER A 84 4.65 16.77 1.44
C SER A 84 4.59 16.02 0.11
N ARG A 85 3.83 14.93 0.09
CA ARG A 85 3.64 14.10 -1.10
C ARG A 85 2.22 14.24 -1.62
N ARG A 86 2.04 14.07 -2.91
CA ARG A 86 0.70 13.96 -3.48
C ARG A 86 0.04 12.67 -2.98
N PRO A 87 -1.23 12.72 -2.56
CA PRO A 87 -1.91 11.50 -2.09
C PRO A 87 -1.85 10.33 -3.09
N ALA A 88 -1.97 10.62 -4.40
CA ALA A 88 -1.88 9.58 -5.41
C ALA A 88 -0.51 8.89 -5.42
N HIS A 89 0.57 9.66 -5.26
CA HIS A 89 1.92 9.12 -5.22
C HIS A 89 2.13 8.28 -3.96
N HIS A 90 1.60 8.75 -2.84
CA HIS A 90 1.71 8.01 -1.58
C HIS A 90 0.92 6.71 -1.64
N LEU A 91 -0.30 6.74 -2.20
CA LEU A 91 -1.10 5.54 -2.39
C LEU A 91 -0.34 4.52 -3.25
N ALA A 92 0.20 4.95 -4.38
CA ALA A 92 0.96 4.05 -5.26
C ALA A 92 2.13 3.41 -4.52
N HIS A 93 2.88 4.19 -3.74
CA HIS A 93 4.00 3.68 -2.95
C HIS A 93 3.56 2.61 -1.96
N LEU A 94 2.46 2.86 -1.22
CA LEU A 94 1.97 1.91 -0.24
C LEU A 94 1.46 0.62 -0.88
N VAL A 95 0.82 0.72 -2.03
CA VAL A 95 0.36 -0.48 -2.75
C VAL A 95 1.55 -1.30 -3.25
N VAL A 96 2.56 -0.65 -3.81
CA VAL A 96 3.80 -1.34 -4.23
C VAL A 96 4.45 -2.02 -3.03
N HIS A 97 4.55 -1.31 -1.91
CA HIS A 97 5.13 -1.85 -0.68
C HIS A 97 4.37 -3.10 -0.22
N GLY A 98 3.03 -3.04 -0.18
CA GLY A 98 2.21 -4.18 0.21
C GLY A 98 2.34 -5.36 -0.74
N ALA A 99 2.37 -5.09 -2.04
CA ALA A 99 2.53 -6.14 -3.05
C ALA A 99 3.87 -6.85 -2.92
N LEU A 100 4.95 -6.10 -2.70
CA LEU A 100 6.27 -6.68 -2.48
C LEU A 100 6.32 -7.51 -1.20
N HIS A 101 5.65 -7.02 -0.16
CA HIS A 101 5.57 -7.75 1.10
C HIS A 101 4.89 -9.12 0.91
N LEU A 102 3.81 -9.16 0.14
CA LEU A 102 3.13 -10.41 -0.18
C LEU A 102 3.99 -11.36 -0.99
N GLN A 103 4.99 -10.84 -1.70
CA GLN A 103 5.93 -11.66 -2.49
C GLN A 103 7.15 -12.11 -1.68
N GLY A 104 7.16 -11.89 -0.38
CA GLY A 104 8.21 -12.35 0.50
C GLY A 104 9.25 -11.31 0.90
N HIS A 105 9.17 -10.10 0.38
CA HIS A 105 10.06 -9.03 0.82
C HIS A 105 9.72 -8.62 2.24
N ASP A 106 10.73 -8.37 3.05
CA ASP A 106 10.51 -7.81 4.38
C ASP A 106 11.60 -6.78 4.68
N HIS A 107 11.53 -6.18 5.86
CA HIS A 107 12.49 -5.15 6.26
C HIS A 107 13.00 -5.36 7.70
N HIS A 108 12.98 -6.61 8.15
CA HIS A 108 13.46 -6.96 9.49
C HIS A 108 14.98 -6.89 9.59
N HIS A 109 15.67 -7.12 8.48
CA HIS A 109 17.13 -7.03 8.43
C HIS A 109 17.55 -5.89 7.52
N PRO A 110 18.66 -5.17 7.83
CA PRO A 110 19.07 -4.01 7.04
C PRO A 110 19.25 -4.30 5.54
N GLY A 111 19.80 -5.46 5.20
CA GLY A 111 19.97 -5.83 3.80
C GLY A 111 18.65 -6.06 3.08
N ASP A 112 17.68 -6.63 3.77
CA ASP A 112 16.35 -6.88 3.22
C ASP A 112 15.58 -5.58 3.03
N ALA A 113 15.68 -4.66 3.99
CA ALA A 113 15.07 -3.35 3.89
C ALA A 113 15.59 -2.59 2.67
N ARG A 114 16.91 -2.62 2.46
CA ARG A 114 17.53 -1.96 1.31
C ARG A 114 17.05 -2.55 -0.01
N ARG A 115 16.99 -3.88 -0.10
CA ARG A 115 16.50 -4.54 -1.31
C ARG A 115 15.06 -4.16 -1.62
N MET A 116 14.23 -4.10 -0.59
CA MET A 116 12.84 -3.71 -0.74
C MET A 116 12.71 -2.25 -1.20
N GLU A 117 13.47 -1.34 -0.58
CA GLU A 117 13.47 0.07 -0.97
C GLU A 117 13.93 0.27 -2.41
N LEU A 118 14.95 -0.46 -2.84
CA LEU A 118 15.42 -0.40 -4.23
C LEU A 118 14.36 -0.92 -5.20
N ALA A 119 13.69 -2.01 -4.83
CA ALA A 119 12.61 -2.56 -5.65
C ALA A 119 11.45 -1.56 -5.77
N GLU A 120 11.05 -0.93 -4.66
CA GLU A 120 10.01 0.09 -4.66
C GLU A 120 10.38 1.26 -5.56
N THR A 121 11.61 1.75 -5.43
CA THR A 121 12.09 2.87 -6.23
C THR A 121 12.06 2.56 -7.72
N ARG A 122 12.52 1.37 -8.09
CA ARG A 122 12.56 0.94 -9.48
C ARG A 122 11.15 0.84 -10.08
N ILE A 123 10.24 0.23 -9.33
CA ILE A 123 8.86 0.04 -9.78
C ILE A 123 8.16 1.40 -9.93
N LEU A 124 8.31 2.28 -8.95
CA LEU A 124 7.68 3.60 -8.99
C LEU A 124 8.26 4.46 -10.11
N ARG A 125 9.56 4.36 -10.38
CA ARG A 125 10.19 5.05 -11.51
C ARG A 125 9.57 4.57 -12.82
N GLY A 126 9.32 3.28 -12.96
CA GLY A 126 8.67 2.72 -14.14
C GLY A 126 7.25 3.24 -14.34
N LEU A 127 6.60 3.66 -13.27
CA LEU A 127 5.27 4.28 -13.31
C LEU A 127 5.34 5.80 -13.50
N GLY A 128 6.53 6.37 -13.61
CA GLY A 128 6.72 7.81 -13.73
C GLY A 128 6.56 8.57 -12.44
N LEU A 129 6.72 7.89 -11.30
CA LEU A 129 6.54 8.49 -9.98
C LEU A 129 7.89 8.79 -9.32
N PRO A 130 7.92 9.80 -8.43
CA PRO A 130 9.17 10.16 -7.75
C PRO A 130 9.62 9.10 -6.76
N ASN A 131 10.92 9.09 -6.47
CA ASN A 131 11.50 8.20 -5.47
C ASN A 131 10.96 8.57 -4.08
N PRO A 132 10.25 7.65 -3.39
CA PRO A 132 9.66 7.95 -2.08
C PRO A 132 10.71 8.13 -0.99
N TRP A 133 11.92 7.64 -1.20
CA TRP A 133 13.00 7.69 -0.21
C TRP A 133 13.91 8.90 -0.40
N ARG A 134 13.70 9.66 -1.47
CA ARG A 134 14.47 10.86 -1.74
C ARG A 134 13.77 12.06 -1.11
N ARG A 135 14.48 12.82 -0.31
CA ARG A 135 13.95 14.07 0.24
C ARG A 135 13.95 15.13 -0.87
N ALA A 136 12.82 15.80 -0.97
CA ALA A 136 12.67 16.88 -1.94
C ALA A 136 13.53 18.08 -1.53
#